data_3e3681557a8d4212f6775681cbd3caff
#
_entry.id   3e3681557a8d4212f6775681cbd3caff
#
_cell.length_a   1.000
_cell.length_b   1.000
_cell.length_c   1.000
_cell.angle_alpha   90.00
_cell.angle_beta   90.00
_cell.angle_gamma   90.00
#
_symmetry.space_group_name_H-M   'P 1'
#
loop_
_entity.id
_entity.type
_entity.pdbx_description
1 polymer ?
#
loop_
_entity_poly.entity_id
_entity_poly.type
_entity_poly.pdbx_seq_one_letter_code
_entity_poly.pdbx_strand_id
1 'polypeptide(L)'
;MTNGAGLQKSVLITGATDGLGKATALLLAERGYRVFAAGRSPEKRAQLDALAREKKLSLETLELDVCDDASVQRAVASVLAKAGAIDVLFNNAGVNFSAAVEDLRMEDWRRQFETNFFGVLRITQAVAPYMRERKSGRIVMMSSVSGFVTAPTQGAYSSSKFALEAMSNALRLELYPFGVQVILIEPGYIVTGIQQAAMELSKPYLDKMKNGPYAPLYARFLASVTGARAKSHTTPEDCARTVLRAIEAPNPKIRYLVTGLAVVAKWCKRLLSDRMVDAVFRRRFGIVRES
;
A
#
# COMPACT_ATOMS: atom_id res chain seq x y z
N MET A 1 -15.33 10.22 -32.91
CA MET A 1 -14.65 9.20 -33.76
C MET A 1 -14.53 7.95 -32.93
N THR A 2 -15.39 6.98 -33.22
CA THR A 2 -15.50 5.69 -32.55
C THR A 2 -14.30 4.84 -32.98
N ASN A 3 -13.31 4.70 -32.11
CA ASN A 3 -12.25 3.70 -32.32
C ASN A 3 -12.75 2.37 -31.78
N GLY A 4 -12.54 1.34 -32.63
CA GLY A 4 -13.01 -0.02 -32.49
C GLY A 4 -12.89 -0.64 -31.10
N ALA A 5 -13.70 -1.66 -30.84
CA ALA A 5 -13.81 -2.42 -29.62
C ALA A 5 -12.47 -3.02 -29.15
N GLY A 6 -11.59 -2.16 -28.61
CA GLY A 6 -10.42 -2.56 -27.87
C GLY A 6 -10.87 -3.20 -26.56
N LEU A 7 -10.41 -4.40 -26.28
CA LEU A 7 -10.63 -5.10 -25.01
C LEU A 7 -10.38 -4.14 -23.85
N GLN A 8 -11.35 -4.01 -22.96
CA GLN A 8 -11.28 -3.19 -21.76
C GLN A 8 -10.07 -3.63 -20.91
N LYS A 9 -9.14 -2.71 -20.57
CA LYS A 9 -7.96 -3.06 -19.77
C LYS A 9 -8.37 -3.59 -18.40
N SER A 10 -7.77 -4.70 -18.02
CA SER A 10 -8.04 -5.39 -16.75
C SER A 10 -7.09 -4.96 -15.64
N VAL A 11 -7.62 -4.76 -14.45
CA VAL A 11 -6.86 -4.36 -13.25
C VAL A 11 -7.16 -5.31 -12.09
N LEU A 12 -6.15 -5.95 -11.55
CA LEU A 12 -6.25 -6.71 -10.29
C LEU A 12 -5.71 -5.85 -9.15
N ILE A 13 -6.53 -5.64 -8.11
CA ILE A 13 -6.19 -4.81 -6.94
C ILE A 13 -6.27 -5.65 -5.68
N THR A 14 -5.19 -5.78 -4.93
CA THR A 14 -5.18 -6.46 -3.63
C THR A 14 -5.62 -5.52 -2.50
N GLY A 15 -6.36 -6.03 -1.51
CA GLY A 15 -6.87 -5.20 -0.41
C GLY A 15 -7.82 -4.10 -0.88
N ALA A 16 -8.65 -4.39 -1.89
CA ALA A 16 -9.49 -3.42 -2.59
C ALA A 16 -10.89 -3.21 -1.97
N THR A 17 -11.19 -3.88 -0.86
CA THR A 17 -12.53 -3.82 -0.25
C THR A 17 -12.68 -2.70 0.78
N ASP A 18 -11.59 -1.95 1.06
CA ASP A 18 -11.59 -0.84 2.02
C ASP A 18 -10.54 0.24 1.65
N GLY A 19 -10.65 1.42 2.26
CA GLY A 19 -9.67 2.49 2.21
C GLY A 19 -9.20 2.89 0.81
N LEU A 20 -7.87 2.98 0.64
CA LEU A 20 -7.24 3.39 -0.62
C LEU A 20 -7.54 2.43 -1.77
N GLY A 21 -7.55 1.12 -1.48
CA GLY A 21 -7.85 0.10 -2.49
C GLY A 21 -9.27 0.24 -3.03
N LYS A 22 -10.26 0.45 -2.15
CA LYS A 22 -11.67 0.65 -2.54
C LYS A 22 -11.85 1.93 -3.37
N ALA A 23 -11.27 3.04 -2.91
CA ALA A 23 -11.33 4.30 -3.65
C ALA A 23 -10.71 4.17 -5.05
N THR A 24 -9.56 3.47 -5.15
CA THR A 24 -8.90 3.21 -6.44
C THR A 24 -9.73 2.29 -7.33
N ALA A 25 -10.31 1.22 -6.77
CA ALA A 25 -11.14 0.28 -7.52
C ALA A 25 -12.36 0.97 -8.15
N LEU A 26 -13.07 1.79 -7.38
CA LEU A 26 -14.21 2.55 -7.87
C LEU A 26 -13.79 3.55 -8.96
N LEU A 27 -12.75 4.34 -8.72
CA LEU A 27 -12.28 5.33 -9.69
C LEU A 27 -11.85 4.68 -11.02
N LEU A 28 -11.12 3.55 -10.97
CA LEU A 28 -10.70 2.85 -12.19
C LEU A 28 -11.89 2.26 -12.95
N ALA A 29 -12.87 1.71 -12.24
CA ALA A 29 -14.10 1.21 -12.86
C ALA A 29 -14.92 2.34 -13.51
N GLU A 30 -15.04 3.52 -12.86
CA GLU A 30 -15.65 4.73 -13.42
C GLU A 30 -14.90 5.23 -14.67
N ARG A 31 -13.61 4.94 -14.79
CA ARG A 31 -12.77 5.27 -15.95
C ARG A 31 -12.78 4.20 -17.06
N GLY A 32 -13.64 3.20 -16.92
CA GLY A 32 -13.83 2.18 -17.95
C GLY A 32 -12.85 1.01 -17.89
N TYR A 33 -12.10 0.83 -16.81
CA TYR A 33 -11.32 -0.38 -16.59
C TYR A 33 -12.22 -1.53 -16.12
N ARG A 34 -11.84 -2.77 -16.48
CA ARG A 34 -12.41 -3.97 -15.87
C ARG A 34 -11.66 -4.26 -14.59
N VAL A 35 -12.30 -4.04 -13.44
CA VAL A 35 -11.65 -4.09 -12.14
C VAL A 35 -11.99 -5.37 -11.40
N PHE A 36 -10.95 -6.07 -10.94
CA PHE A 36 -11.01 -7.22 -10.04
C PHE A 36 -10.54 -6.78 -8.67
N ALA A 37 -11.49 -6.48 -7.78
CA ALA A 37 -11.26 -5.93 -6.46
C ALA A 37 -11.11 -7.06 -5.43
N ALA A 38 -9.88 -7.41 -5.09
CA ALA A 38 -9.61 -8.57 -4.24
C ALA A 38 -9.54 -8.22 -2.74
N GLY A 39 -10.12 -9.07 -1.90
CA GLY A 39 -10.13 -8.92 -0.46
C GLY A 39 -10.59 -10.18 0.28
N ARG A 40 -10.29 -10.26 1.59
CA ARG A 40 -10.58 -11.44 2.42
C ARG A 40 -12.00 -11.49 2.95
N SER A 41 -12.55 -10.34 3.44
CA SER A 41 -13.85 -10.29 4.09
C SER A 41 -14.99 -10.49 3.09
N PRO A 42 -15.83 -11.53 3.23
CA PRO A 42 -16.98 -11.74 2.38
C PRO A 42 -18.00 -10.61 2.49
N GLU A 43 -18.19 -10.03 3.69
CA GLU A 43 -19.13 -8.94 3.95
C GLU A 43 -18.72 -7.66 3.19
N LYS A 44 -17.42 -7.28 3.28
CA LYS A 44 -16.91 -6.11 2.57
C LYS A 44 -16.93 -6.31 1.05
N ARG A 45 -16.69 -7.55 0.58
CA ARG A 45 -16.81 -7.89 -0.85
C ARG A 45 -18.26 -7.72 -1.31
N ALA A 46 -19.24 -8.29 -0.58
CA ALA A 46 -20.66 -8.16 -0.92
C ALA A 46 -21.11 -6.69 -0.95
N GLN A 47 -20.66 -5.86 0.00
CA GLN A 47 -20.95 -4.42 0.01
C GLN A 47 -20.40 -3.70 -1.23
N LEU A 48 -19.14 -4.05 -1.62
CA LEU A 48 -18.54 -3.44 -2.80
C LEU A 48 -19.20 -3.90 -4.11
N ASP A 49 -19.58 -5.17 -4.21
CA ASP A 49 -20.35 -5.68 -5.36
C ASP A 49 -21.74 -5.03 -5.47
N ALA A 50 -22.41 -4.80 -4.35
CA ALA A 50 -23.69 -4.10 -4.34
C ALA A 50 -23.55 -2.66 -4.86
N LEU A 51 -22.52 -1.94 -4.38
CA LEU A 51 -22.21 -0.59 -4.84
C LEU A 51 -21.82 -0.54 -6.32
N ALA A 52 -21.06 -1.53 -6.79
CA ALA A 52 -20.66 -1.63 -8.20
C ALA A 52 -21.88 -1.86 -9.11
N ARG A 53 -22.83 -2.71 -8.69
CA ARG A 53 -24.10 -2.93 -9.41
C ARG A 53 -24.97 -1.68 -9.45
N GLU A 54 -25.13 -1.00 -8.30
CA GLU A 54 -25.87 0.26 -8.21
C GLU A 54 -25.34 1.30 -9.19
N LYS A 55 -24.02 1.45 -9.22
CA LYS A 55 -23.31 2.41 -10.10
C LYS A 55 -23.09 1.90 -11.53
N LYS A 56 -23.51 0.68 -11.85
CA LYS A 56 -23.30 0.02 -13.17
C LYS A 56 -21.82 0.01 -13.60
N LEU A 57 -20.93 -0.28 -12.65
CA LEU A 57 -19.49 -0.31 -12.88
C LEU A 57 -19.02 -1.70 -13.32
N SER A 58 -18.00 -1.75 -14.19
CA SER A 58 -17.27 -2.98 -14.55
C SER A 58 -16.30 -3.36 -13.45
N LEU A 59 -16.83 -3.73 -12.28
CA LEU A 59 -16.09 -4.15 -11.11
C LEU A 59 -16.72 -5.41 -10.52
N GLU A 60 -15.89 -6.40 -10.25
CA GLU A 60 -16.27 -7.59 -9.50
C GLU A 60 -15.29 -7.84 -8.36
N THR A 61 -15.75 -8.42 -7.26
CA THR A 61 -14.88 -8.76 -6.16
C THR A 61 -14.38 -10.19 -6.26
N LEU A 62 -13.16 -10.42 -5.72
CA LEU A 62 -12.55 -11.74 -5.62
C LEU A 62 -12.12 -12.02 -4.19
N GLU A 63 -12.23 -13.27 -3.77
CA GLU A 63 -11.59 -13.72 -2.56
C GLU A 63 -10.08 -13.84 -2.79
N LEU A 64 -9.30 -13.16 -1.93
CA LEU A 64 -7.85 -13.24 -1.97
C LEU A 64 -7.26 -12.96 -0.59
N ASP A 65 -6.52 -13.94 -0.08
CA ASP A 65 -5.51 -13.72 0.95
C ASP A 65 -4.12 -13.77 0.31
N VAL A 66 -3.40 -12.65 0.36
CA VAL A 66 -2.04 -12.56 -0.18
C VAL A 66 -1.02 -13.40 0.60
N CYS A 67 -1.39 -13.85 1.80
CA CYS A 67 -0.56 -14.72 2.65
C CYS A 67 -0.75 -16.22 2.36
N ASP A 68 -1.63 -16.58 1.42
CA ASP A 68 -1.95 -17.96 1.03
C ASP A 68 -1.65 -18.18 -0.46
N ASP A 69 -0.70 -19.08 -0.75
CA ASP A 69 -0.28 -19.40 -2.12
C ASP A 69 -1.45 -19.91 -2.97
N ALA A 70 -2.27 -20.81 -2.43
CA ALA A 70 -3.41 -21.39 -3.15
C ALA A 70 -4.48 -20.32 -3.45
N SER A 71 -4.72 -19.40 -2.50
CA SER A 71 -5.64 -18.26 -2.71
C SER A 71 -5.15 -17.34 -3.83
N VAL A 72 -3.85 -17.04 -3.86
CA VAL A 72 -3.24 -16.23 -4.92
C VAL A 72 -3.38 -16.89 -6.27
N GLN A 73 -3.05 -18.19 -6.39
CA GLN A 73 -3.15 -18.92 -7.66
C GLN A 73 -4.59 -18.97 -8.17
N ARG A 74 -5.57 -19.26 -7.29
CA ARG A 74 -6.99 -19.25 -7.68
C ARG A 74 -7.45 -17.88 -8.16
N ALA A 75 -7.08 -16.82 -7.48
CA ALA A 75 -7.47 -15.46 -7.85
C ALA A 75 -6.87 -15.04 -9.19
N VAL A 76 -5.58 -15.30 -9.44
CA VAL A 76 -4.91 -14.97 -10.70
C VAL A 76 -5.53 -15.79 -11.85
N ALA A 77 -5.73 -17.09 -11.68
CA ALA A 77 -6.36 -17.94 -12.67
C ALA A 77 -7.79 -17.48 -13.01
N SER A 78 -8.58 -17.07 -12.00
CA SER A 78 -9.92 -16.53 -12.19
C SER A 78 -9.91 -15.26 -13.04
N VAL A 79 -8.99 -14.33 -12.78
CA VAL A 79 -8.88 -13.08 -13.57
C VAL A 79 -8.48 -13.40 -15.01
N LEU A 80 -7.50 -14.26 -15.20
CA LEU A 80 -7.04 -14.68 -16.55
C LEU A 80 -8.15 -15.37 -17.34
N ALA A 81 -8.91 -16.27 -16.72
CA ALA A 81 -10.03 -16.93 -17.36
C ALA A 81 -11.14 -15.94 -17.79
N LYS A 82 -11.40 -14.91 -17.00
CA LYS A 82 -12.48 -13.94 -17.24
C LYS A 82 -12.06 -12.79 -18.18
N ALA A 83 -10.82 -12.32 -18.07
CA ALA A 83 -10.36 -11.13 -18.79
C ALA A 83 -9.32 -11.44 -19.88
N GLY A 84 -8.79 -12.66 -19.93
CA GLY A 84 -7.72 -13.06 -20.84
C GLY A 84 -6.34 -12.51 -20.45
N ALA A 85 -6.29 -11.47 -19.63
CA ALA A 85 -5.05 -10.83 -19.23
C ALA A 85 -5.18 -10.07 -17.91
N ILE A 86 -4.04 -9.72 -17.29
CA ILE A 86 -3.94 -8.74 -16.23
C ILE A 86 -3.03 -7.63 -16.76
N ASP A 87 -3.63 -6.47 -17.13
CA ASP A 87 -2.87 -5.34 -17.67
C ASP A 87 -2.22 -4.53 -16.57
N VAL A 88 -2.87 -4.46 -15.39
CA VAL A 88 -2.36 -3.77 -14.21
C VAL A 88 -2.54 -4.65 -12.98
N LEU A 89 -1.46 -4.86 -12.25
CA LEU A 89 -1.48 -5.40 -10.89
C LEU A 89 -1.24 -4.23 -9.91
N PHE A 90 -2.21 -3.96 -9.04
CA PHE A 90 -2.03 -2.99 -7.97
C PHE A 90 -1.90 -3.71 -6.62
N ASN A 91 -0.67 -3.79 -6.13
CA ASN A 91 -0.31 -4.33 -4.82
C ASN A 91 -0.60 -3.29 -3.74
N ASN A 92 -1.82 -3.33 -3.18
CA ASN A 92 -2.28 -2.37 -2.18
C ASN A 92 -2.52 -3.01 -0.80
N ALA A 93 -2.73 -4.33 -0.71
CA ALA A 93 -2.91 -5.01 0.57
C ALA A 93 -1.77 -4.71 1.55
N GLY A 94 -2.12 -4.43 2.81
CA GLY A 94 -1.14 -4.14 3.83
C GLY A 94 -1.76 -4.00 5.21
N VAL A 95 -0.91 -4.19 6.23
CA VAL A 95 -1.22 -4.02 7.66
C VAL A 95 -0.17 -3.12 8.29
N ASN A 96 -0.47 -2.56 9.45
CA ASN A 96 0.47 -1.76 10.22
C ASN A 96 0.40 -2.14 11.71
N PHE A 97 1.46 -2.75 12.21
CA PHE A 97 1.70 -2.96 13.63
C PHE A 97 2.59 -1.82 14.16
N SER A 98 2.07 -1.07 15.12
CA SER A 98 2.76 0.10 15.69
C SER A 98 3.12 -0.17 17.14
N ALA A 99 4.41 -0.39 17.40
CA ALA A 99 4.97 -0.50 18.74
C ALA A 99 6.47 -0.19 18.70
N ALA A 100 7.08 0.07 19.88
CA ALA A 100 8.54 0.14 19.99
C ALA A 100 9.16 -1.17 19.53
N VAL A 101 10.37 -1.11 18.97
CA VAL A 101 11.01 -2.28 18.34
C VAL A 101 11.14 -3.46 19.30
N GLU A 102 11.52 -3.19 20.56
CA GLU A 102 11.67 -4.24 21.57
C GLU A 102 10.34 -4.73 22.17
N ASP A 103 9.27 -3.93 22.05
CA ASP A 103 7.97 -4.31 22.57
C ASP A 103 7.19 -5.22 21.64
N LEU A 104 7.41 -5.06 20.33
CA LEU A 104 6.64 -5.78 19.31
C LEU A 104 7.06 -7.26 19.25
N ARG A 105 6.11 -8.17 19.44
CA ARG A 105 6.35 -9.61 19.43
C ARG A 105 6.83 -10.09 18.06
N MET A 106 7.69 -11.11 18.05
CA MET A 106 8.22 -11.68 16.80
C MET A 106 7.14 -12.22 15.87
N GLU A 107 6.02 -12.70 16.42
CA GLU A 107 4.88 -13.14 15.60
C GLU A 107 4.26 -11.99 14.83
N ASP A 108 4.15 -10.77 15.42
CA ASP A 108 3.59 -9.60 14.77
C ASP A 108 4.57 -9.00 13.77
N TRP A 109 5.88 -9.09 14.03
CA TRP A 109 6.93 -8.83 13.02
C TRP A 109 6.75 -9.73 11.79
N ARG A 110 6.60 -11.05 11.99
CA ARG A 110 6.39 -12.00 10.90
C ARG A 110 5.10 -11.69 10.13
N ARG A 111 3.98 -11.42 10.83
CA ARG A 111 2.71 -11.04 10.19
C ARG A 111 2.82 -9.73 9.40
N GLN A 112 3.58 -8.75 9.89
CA GLN A 112 3.85 -7.51 9.18
C GLN A 112 4.54 -7.78 7.84
N PHE A 113 5.60 -8.58 7.86
CA PHE A 113 6.36 -8.94 6.67
C PHE A 113 5.57 -9.88 5.76
N GLU A 114 4.86 -10.85 6.32
CA GLU A 114 4.04 -11.79 5.54
C GLU A 114 3.04 -11.07 4.65
N THR A 115 2.35 -10.07 5.19
CA THR A 115 1.37 -9.32 4.40
C THR A 115 2.03 -8.29 3.47
N ASN A 116 2.94 -7.45 4.02
CA ASN A 116 3.41 -6.25 3.32
C ASN A 116 4.55 -6.51 2.34
N PHE A 117 5.23 -7.65 2.46
CA PHE A 117 6.37 -8.01 1.63
C PHE A 117 6.17 -9.36 0.94
N PHE A 118 6.06 -10.46 1.68
CA PHE A 118 5.93 -11.79 1.07
C PHE A 118 4.62 -11.95 0.30
N GLY A 119 3.51 -11.42 0.80
CA GLY A 119 2.24 -11.43 0.07
C GLY A 119 2.30 -10.63 -1.23
N VAL A 120 2.98 -9.47 -1.22
CA VAL A 120 3.22 -8.68 -2.44
C VAL A 120 4.14 -9.43 -3.41
N LEU A 121 5.20 -10.07 -2.91
CA LEU A 121 6.10 -10.89 -3.73
C LEU A 121 5.35 -12.06 -4.37
N ARG A 122 4.57 -12.79 -3.58
CA ARG A 122 3.79 -13.97 -4.00
C ARG A 122 2.86 -13.66 -5.17
N ILE A 123 2.03 -12.62 -5.06
CA ILE A 123 1.12 -12.28 -6.16
C ILE A 123 1.86 -11.67 -7.35
N THR A 124 2.95 -10.95 -7.12
CA THR A 124 3.79 -10.43 -8.19
C THR A 124 4.42 -11.57 -9.00
N GLN A 125 4.94 -12.60 -8.33
CA GLN A 125 5.48 -13.81 -8.98
C GLN A 125 4.40 -14.57 -9.76
N ALA A 126 3.17 -14.59 -9.28
CA ALA A 126 2.06 -15.25 -9.98
C ALA A 126 1.60 -14.48 -11.24
N VAL A 127 1.78 -13.15 -11.28
CA VAL A 127 1.29 -12.30 -12.40
C VAL A 127 2.40 -11.93 -13.39
N ALA A 128 3.62 -11.67 -12.91
CA ALA A 128 4.72 -11.17 -13.75
C ALA A 128 5.05 -12.04 -14.97
N PRO A 129 5.03 -13.38 -14.92
CA PRO A 129 5.27 -14.22 -16.11
C PRO A 129 4.33 -13.91 -17.27
N TYR A 130 3.03 -13.75 -17.02
CA TYR A 130 2.04 -13.43 -18.04
C TYR A 130 2.25 -12.03 -18.65
N MET A 131 2.63 -11.03 -17.83
CA MET A 131 2.98 -9.71 -18.33
C MET A 131 4.26 -9.75 -19.18
N ARG A 132 5.26 -10.52 -18.73
CA ARG A 132 6.54 -10.69 -19.44
C ARG A 132 6.34 -11.34 -20.81
N GLU A 133 5.56 -12.42 -20.91
CA GLU A 133 5.25 -13.10 -22.17
C GLU A 133 4.52 -12.19 -23.16
N ARG A 134 3.58 -11.37 -22.66
CA ARG A 134 2.87 -10.37 -23.46
C ARG A 134 3.70 -9.13 -23.80
N LYS A 135 4.89 -8.98 -23.20
CA LYS A 135 5.75 -7.79 -23.29
C LYS A 135 5.01 -6.49 -22.95
N SER A 136 4.06 -6.58 -22.04
CA SER A 136 3.20 -5.46 -21.64
C SER A 136 2.59 -5.70 -20.27
N GLY A 137 2.60 -4.68 -19.41
CA GLY A 137 1.96 -4.71 -18.10
C GLY A 137 2.44 -3.60 -17.20
N ARG A 138 1.69 -3.35 -16.13
CA ARG A 138 2.06 -2.41 -15.07
C ARG A 138 1.89 -3.06 -13.72
N ILE A 139 2.93 -3.01 -12.90
CA ILE A 139 2.91 -3.44 -11.51
C ILE A 139 3.04 -2.19 -10.64
N VAL A 140 1.96 -1.84 -9.96
CA VAL A 140 1.91 -0.67 -9.07
C VAL A 140 2.05 -1.17 -7.63
N MET A 141 3.00 -0.63 -6.91
CA MET A 141 3.32 -0.99 -5.53
C MET A 141 2.88 0.12 -4.57
N MET A 142 2.00 -0.19 -3.63
CA MET A 142 1.66 0.73 -2.55
C MET A 142 2.76 0.71 -1.50
N SER A 143 3.71 1.64 -1.67
CA SER A 143 4.76 1.91 -0.68
C SER A 143 4.27 2.90 0.38
N SER A 144 5.13 3.74 0.89
CA SER A 144 4.85 4.77 1.89
C SER A 144 6.05 5.72 2.01
N VAL A 145 5.85 6.89 2.63
CA VAL A 145 6.95 7.69 3.19
C VAL A 145 7.81 6.84 4.15
N SER A 146 7.19 5.85 4.81
CA SER A 146 7.89 4.89 5.67
C SER A 146 8.78 3.90 4.92
N GLY A 147 8.82 3.92 3.59
CA GLY A 147 9.75 3.17 2.77
C GLY A 147 11.12 3.84 2.58
N PHE A 148 11.29 5.09 3.06
CA PHE A 148 12.58 5.80 2.99
C PHE A 148 12.88 6.67 4.24
N VAL A 149 11.91 6.84 5.15
CA VAL A 149 12.10 7.50 6.46
C VAL A 149 11.36 6.71 7.53
N THR A 150 12.00 6.48 8.68
CA THR A 150 11.40 5.74 9.79
C THR A 150 11.14 6.67 10.97
N ALA A 151 9.90 6.62 11.49
CA ALA A 151 9.56 7.27 12.75
C ALA A 151 9.62 6.26 13.92
N PRO A 152 9.81 6.71 15.16
CA PRO A 152 9.67 5.85 16.34
C PRO A 152 8.32 5.12 16.34
N THR A 153 8.27 3.93 16.90
CA THR A 153 7.11 3.00 16.95
C THR A 153 6.68 2.41 15.60
N GLN A 154 7.32 2.80 14.50
CA GLN A 154 7.02 2.31 13.15
C GLN A 154 8.09 1.33 12.61
N GLY A 155 8.91 0.73 13.48
CA GLY A 155 10.03 -0.11 13.07
C GLY A 155 9.63 -1.23 12.12
N ALA A 156 8.67 -2.07 12.49
CA ALA A 156 8.23 -3.21 11.68
C ALA A 156 7.58 -2.77 10.35
N TYR A 157 6.70 -1.77 10.41
CA TYR A 157 6.05 -1.25 9.21
C TYR A 157 7.07 -0.65 8.24
N SER A 158 7.95 0.23 8.74
CA SER A 158 8.99 0.85 7.92
C SER A 158 9.91 -0.20 7.31
N SER A 159 10.41 -1.16 8.10
CA SER A 159 11.26 -2.24 7.59
C SER A 159 10.61 -2.99 6.44
N SER A 160 9.31 -3.32 6.55
CA SER A 160 8.57 -3.98 5.47
C SER A 160 8.47 -3.11 4.21
N LYS A 161 8.29 -1.77 4.36
CA LYS A 161 8.22 -0.85 3.23
C LYS A 161 9.59 -0.56 2.61
N PHE A 162 10.67 -0.51 3.40
CA PHE A 162 12.04 -0.47 2.87
C PHE A 162 12.38 -1.72 2.05
N ALA A 163 12.00 -2.91 2.55
CA ALA A 163 12.16 -4.15 1.80
C ALA A 163 11.39 -4.13 0.47
N LEU A 164 10.14 -3.61 0.50
CA LEU A 164 9.30 -3.45 -0.70
C LEU A 164 9.94 -2.49 -1.71
N GLU A 165 10.53 -1.37 -1.27
CA GLU A 165 11.26 -0.43 -2.14
C GLU A 165 12.46 -1.09 -2.83
N ALA A 166 13.26 -1.84 -2.06
CA ALA A 166 14.43 -2.55 -2.61
C ALA A 166 14.02 -3.60 -3.64
N MET A 167 13.03 -4.44 -3.32
CA MET A 167 12.47 -5.44 -4.23
C MET A 167 11.90 -4.79 -5.50
N SER A 168 11.17 -3.70 -5.37
CA SER A 168 10.58 -2.98 -6.51
C SER A 168 11.65 -2.40 -7.44
N ASN A 169 12.79 -1.95 -6.90
CA ASN A 169 13.89 -1.46 -7.72
C ASN A 169 14.55 -2.60 -8.52
N ALA A 170 14.77 -3.77 -7.93
CA ALA A 170 15.29 -4.94 -8.64
C ALA A 170 14.30 -5.39 -9.74
N LEU A 171 13.04 -5.60 -9.37
CA LEU A 171 11.98 -6.03 -10.28
C LEU A 171 11.81 -5.09 -11.48
N ARG A 172 11.94 -3.78 -11.27
CA ARG A 172 11.85 -2.77 -12.33
C ARG A 172 12.95 -2.95 -13.38
N LEU A 173 14.18 -3.25 -12.96
CA LEU A 173 15.31 -3.49 -13.86
C LEU A 173 15.17 -4.84 -14.56
N GLU A 174 14.76 -5.87 -13.85
CA GLU A 174 14.57 -7.22 -14.37
C GLU A 174 13.45 -7.29 -15.42
N LEU A 175 12.36 -6.55 -15.21
CA LEU A 175 11.22 -6.54 -16.13
C LEU A 175 11.32 -5.49 -17.24
N TYR A 176 12.29 -4.59 -17.17
CA TYR A 176 12.50 -3.55 -18.19
C TYR A 176 12.66 -4.09 -19.61
N PRO A 177 13.45 -5.17 -19.88
CA PRO A 177 13.60 -5.70 -21.23
C PRO A 177 12.30 -6.27 -21.82
N PHE A 178 11.32 -6.52 -20.96
CA PHE A 178 10.02 -7.10 -21.36
C PHE A 178 8.92 -6.04 -21.45
N GLY A 179 9.24 -4.74 -21.36
CA GLY A 179 8.26 -3.67 -21.45
C GLY A 179 7.26 -3.57 -20.28
N VAL A 180 7.50 -4.30 -19.18
CA VAL A 180 6.66 -4.25 -17.97
C VAL A 180 7.15 -3.14 -17.05
N GLN A 181 6.25 -2.26 -16.66
CA GLN A 181 6.55 -1.08 -15.85
C GLN A 181 6.26 -1.33 -14.37
N VAL A 182 7.23 -1.05 -13.50
CA VAL A 182 7.08 -1.14 -12.03
C VAL A 182 7.08 0.28 -11.45
N ILE A 183 6.00 0.62 -10.73
CA ILE A 183 5.71 1.97 -10.27
C ILE A 183 5.44 1.93 -8.77
N LEU A 184 6.02 2.87 -8.03
CA LEU A 184 5.84 3.01 -6.59
C LEU A 184 4.95 4.22 -6.29
N ILE A 185 3.94 4.01 -5.45
CA ILE A 185 3.12 5.07 -4.87
C ILE A 185 3.59 5.25 -3.42
N GLU A 186 4.04 6.45 -3.09
CA GLU A 186 4.65 6.78 -1.80
C GLU A 186 3.75 7.80 -1.05
N PRO A 187 2.63 7.37 -0.44
CA PRO A 187 1.81 8.27 0.35
C PRO A 187 2.47 8.62 1.68
N GLY A 188 2.22 9.83 2.14
CA GLY A 188 2.40 10.21 3.53
C GLY A 188 1.19 9.75 4.36
N TYR A 189 0.84 10.51 5.41
CA TYR A 189 -0.32 10.20 6.22
C TYR A 189 -1.62 10.52 5.47
N ILE A 190 -2.47 9.51 5.28
CA ILE A 190 -3.82 9.62 4.72
C ILE A 190 -4.76 8.92 5.68
N VAL A 191 -5.85 9.58 6.07
CA VAL A 191 -6.86 8.98 6.97
C VAL A 191 -7.64 7.90 6.20
N THR A 192 -7.50 6.65 6.65
CA THR A 192 -8.18 5.47 6.07
C THR A 192 -8.50 4.47 7.18
N GLY A 193 -9.18 3.39 6.86
CA GLY A 193 -9.43 2.29 7.81
C GLY A 193 -8.17 1.59 8.35
N ILE A 194 -6.99 1.81 7.74
CA ILE A 194 -5.73 1.21 8.19
C ILE A 194 -5.34 1.70 9.60
N GLN A 195 -5.66 2.95 9.97
CA GLN A 195 -5.37 3.46 11.31
C GLN A 195 -6.23 2.76 12.37
N GLN A 196 -7.52 2.58 12.08
CA GLN A 196 -8.41 1.85 12.98
C GLN A 196 -7.97 0.38 13.10
N ALA A 197 -7.63 -0.27 11.98
CA ALA A 197 -7.06 -1.61 12.01
C ALA A 197 -5.73 -1.68 12.78
N ALA A 198 -4.84 -0.68 12.61
CA ALA A 198 -3.59 -0.59 13.36
C ALA A 198 -3.83 -0.44 14.88
N MET A 199 -4.83 0.33 15.29
CA MET A 199 -5.21 0.45 16.71
C MET A 199 -5.70 -0.89 17.28
N GLU A 200 -6.53 -1.63 16.53
CA GLU A 200 -6.96 -2.98 16.92
C GLU A 200 -5.77 -3.93 17.06
N LEU A 201 -4.85 -3.93 16.09
CA LEU A 201 -3.64 -4.75 16.14
C LEU A 201 -2.68 -4.34 17.28
N SER A 202 -2.79 -3.11 17.77
CA SER A 202 -1.97 -2.59 18.87
C SER A 202 -2.56 -2.87 20.26
N LYS A 203 -3.79 -3.40 20.36
CA LYS A 203 -4.43 -3.72 21.66
C LYS A 203 -3.57 -4.56 22.60
N PRO A 204 -2.84 -5.59 22.15
CA PRO A 204 -1.97 -6.40 23.04
C PRO A 204 -0.84 -5.60 23.70
N TYR A 205 -0.55 -4.40 23.21
CA TYR A 205 0.53 -3.52 23.68
C TYR A 205 0.05 -2.36 24.56
N LEU A 206 -1.27 -2.23 24.82
CA LEU A 206 -1.84 -1.08 25.52
C LEU A 206 -1.26 -0.86 26.92
N ASP A 207 -0.97 -1.94 27.65
CA ASP A 207 -0.34 -1.80 28.98
C ASP A 207 1.09 -1.25 28.86
N LYS A 208 1.91 -1.79 28.01
CA LYS A 208 3.26 -1.27 27.73
C LYS A 208 3.23 0.15 27.21
N MET A 209 2.21 0.49 26.40
CA MET A 209 2.02 1.86 25.89
C MET A 209 1.69 2.87 27.01
N LYS A 210 1.04 2.44 28.09
CA LYS A 210 0.66 3.29 29.21
C LYS A 210 1.70 3.31 30.33
N ASN A 211 2.27 2.15 30.64
CA ASN A 211 3.04 1.91 31.87
C ASN A 211 4.50 1.51 31.61
N GLY A 212 4.87 1.23 30.36
CA GLY A 212 6.22 0.82 29.99
C GLY A 212 7.21 1.98 29.85
N PRO A 213 8.48 1.70 29.66
CA PRO A 213 9.55 2.71 29.53
C PRO A 213 9.35 3.65 28.33
N TYR A 214 8.62 3.20 27.31
CA TYR A 214 8.28 3.98 26.11
C TYR A 214 6.93 4.72 26.22
N ALA A 215 6.27 4.75 27.36
CA ALA A 215 4.96 5.39 27.53
C ALA A 215 4.94 6.87 27.06
N PRO A 216 5.93 7.71 27.37
CA PRO A 216 5.99 9.09 26.85
C PRO A 216 6.09 9.15 25.32
N LEU A 217 6.83 8.22 24.71
CA LEU A 217 6.98 8.13 23.26
C LEU A 217 5.66 7.73 22.57
N TYR A 218 4.96 6.75 23.13
CA TYR A 218 3.65 6.32 22.63
C TYR A 218 2.61 7.45 22.74
N ALA A 219 2.56 8.17 23.86
CA ALA A 219 1.64 9.29 24.03
C ALA A 219 1.87 10.37 22.95
N ARG A 220 3.13 10.71 22.66
CA ARG A 220 3.48 11.67 21.61
C ARG A 220 3.21 11.15 20.20
N PHE A 221 3.45 9.86 19.96
CA PHE A 221 3.08 9.24 18.69
C PHE A 221 1.57 9.31 18.47
N LEU A 222 0.75 8.90 19.45
CA LEU A 222 -0.70 8.99 19.39
C LEU A 222 -1.18 10.42 19.15
N ALA A 223 -0.68 11.40 19.91
CA ALA A 223 -0.99 12.81 19.69
C ALA A 223 -0.62 13.28 18.28
N SER A 224 0.47 12.76 17.69
CA SER A 224 0.89 13.11 16.33
C SER A 224 -0.03 12.58 15.24
N VAL A 225 -0.71 11.45 15.48
CA VAL A 225 -1.62 10.82 14.50
C VAL A 225 -3.09 11.19 14.70
N THR A 226 -3.47 11.60 15.94
CA THR A 226 -4.85 12.03 16.25
C THR A 226 -5.04 13.55 16.18
N GLY A 227 -3.98 14.34 16.34
CA GLY A 227 -3.99 15.81 16.35
C GLY A 227 -4.02 16.45 14.96
N ALA A 228 -3.08 17.37 14.70
CA ALA A 228 -3.02 18.13 13.44
C ALA A 228 -2.89 17.27 12.16
N ARG A 229 -2.38 16.03 12.27
CA ARG A 229 -2.31 15.08 11.16
C ARG A 229 -3.67 14.48 10.80
N ALA A 230 -4.59 14.38 11.75
CA ALA A 230 -5.99 14.02 11.45
C ALA A 230 -6.66 15.05 10.53
N LYS A 231 -6.07 16.25 10.41
CA LYS A 231 -6.48 17.31 9.48
C LYS A 231 -5.73 17.25 8.13
N SER A 232 -5.14 16.08 7.77
CA SER A 232 -4.59 15.92 6.42
C SER A 232 -5.70 16.14 5.41
N HIS A 233 -5.53 17.12 4.53
CA HIS A 233 -6.48 17.39 3.44
C HIS A 233 -6.38 16.36 2.31
N THR A 234 -5.43 15.41 2.39
CA THR A 234 -5.26 14.36 1.38
C THR A 234 -6.18 13.19 1.69
N THR A 235 -7.09 12.91 0.78
CA THR A 235 -8.11 11.86 0.91
C THR A 235 -7.68 10.56 0.22
N PRO A 236 -8.36 9.42 0.48
CA PRO A 236 -8.18 8.20 -0.30
C PRO A 236 -8.37 8.42 -1.80
N GLU A 237 -9.30 9.30 -2.20
CA GLU A 237 -9.60 9.66 -3.59
C GLU A 237 -8.45 10.43 -4.24
N ASP A 238 -7.72 11.29 -3.49
CA ASP A 238 -6.51 11.96 -3.98
C ASP A 238 -5.41 10.96 -4.31
N CYS A 239 -5.26 9.95 -3.45
CA CYS A 239 -4.34 8.85 -3.70
C CYS A 239 -4.78 8.04 -4.93
N ALA A 240 -6.06 7.69 -5.02
CA ALA A 240 -6.62 6.98 -6.17
C ALA A 240 -6.38 7.75 -7.49
N ARG A 241 -6.56 9.08 -7.50
CA ARG A 241 -6.21 9.93 -8.66
C ARG A 241 -4.73 9.86 -9.01
N THR A 242 -3.86 9.73 -8.00
CA THR A 242 -2.42 9.58 -8.26
C THR A 242 -2.09 8.21 -8.84
N VAL A 243 -2.74 7.14 -8.36
CA VAL A 243 -2.62 5.79 -8.93
C VAL A 243 -3.12 5.78 -10.37
N LEU A 244 -4.28 6.38 -10.65
CA LEU A 244 -4.83 6.50 -12.00
C LEU A 244 -3.84 7.21 -12.94
N ARG A 245 -3.27 8.36 -12.54
CA ARG A 245 -2.25 9.07 -13.33
C ARG A 245 -1.02 8.18 -13.60
N ALA A 246 -0.59 7.37 -12.64
CA ALA A 246 0.52 6.45 -12.81
C ALA A 246 0.17 5.31 -13.80
N ILE A 247 -1.08 4.85 -13.78
CA ILE A 247 -1.57 3.80 -14.68
C ILE A 247 -1.77 4.34 -16.10
N GLU A 248 -2.22 5.57 -16.28
CA GLU A 248 -2.54 6.15 -17.60
C GLU A 248 -1.35 6.81 -18.29
N ALA A 249 -0.32 7.24 -17.55
CA ALA A 249 0.82 7.92 -18.13
C ALA A 249 1.53 7.03 -19.18
N PRO A 250 1.79 7.53 -20.41
CA PRO A 250 2.53 6.77 -21.42
C PRO A 250 3.92 6.35 -20.91
N ASN A 251 4.62 7.27 -20.26
CA ASN A 251 5.92 7.07 -19.60
C ASN A 251 5.80 7.43 -18.12
N PRO A 252 5.33 6.50 -17.26
CA PRO A 252 5.11 6.81 -15.86
C PRO A 252 6.44 7.10 -15.14
N LYS A 253 6.37 7.98 -14.14
CA LYS A 253 7.47 8.13 -13.19
C LYS A 253 7.66 6.84 -12.40
N ILE A 254 8.87 6.57 -11.96
CA ILE A 254 9.17 5.41 -11.11
C ILE A 254 8.46 5.55 -9.76
N ARG A 255 8.33 6.77 -9.24
CA ARG A 255 7.75 7.09 -7.92
C ARG A 255 6.77 8.25 -7.99
N TYR A 256 5.67 8.12 -7.26
CA TYR A 256 4.65 9.15 -7.09
C TYR A 256 4.45 9.44 -5.60
N LEU A 257 4.92 10.59 -5.17
CA LEU A 257 4.67 11.12 -3.82
C LEU A 257 3.25 11.70 -3.78
N VAL A 258 2.43 11.27 -2.81
CA VAL A 258 1.01 11.64 -2.78
C VAL A 258 0.74 12.88 -1.92
N THR A 259 1.50 13.07 -0.83
CA THR A 259 1.28 14.20 0.09
C THR A 259 2.43 15.19 0.07
N GLY A 260 2.17 16.45 0.38
CA GLY A 260 3.24 17.46 0.54
C GLY A 260 4.27 17.05 1.59
N LEU A 261 3.82 16.40 2.69
CA LEU A 261 4.72 15.86 3.70
C LEU A 261 5.67 14.79 3.13
N ALA A 262 5.19 13.93 2.24
CA ALA A 262 6.04 12.92 1.60
C ALA A 262 7.12 13.57 0.72
N VAL A 263 6.77 14.65 0.02
CA VAL A 263 7.75 15.43 -0.76
C VAL A 263 8.83 16.03 0.15
N VAL A 264 8.42 16.70 1.22
CA VAL A 264 9.36 17.29 2.19
C VAL A 264 10.24 16.21 2.81
N ALA A 265 9.67 15.10 3.28
CA ALA A 265 10.41 14.00 3.87
C ALA A 265 11.44 13.40 2.91
N LYS A 266 11.09 13.25 1.62
CA LYS A 266 12.01 12.75 0.59
C LYS A 266 13.22 13.66 0.40
N TRP A 267 13.00 14.97 0.32
CA TRP A 267 14.09 15.94 0.19
C TRP A 267 14.92 16.04 1.46
N CYS A 268 14.30 16.02 2.65
CA CYS A 268 15.02 15.98 3.91
C CYS A 268 15.95 14.76 3.98
N LYS A 269 15.44 13.55 3.66
CA LYS A 269 16.28 12.34 3.69
C LYS A 269 17.41 12.38 2.66
N ARG A 270 17.24 13.09 1.56
CA ARG A 270 18.30 13.23 0.53
C ARG A 270 19.38 14.25 0.90
N LEU A 271 19.01 15.31 1.63
CA LEU A 271 19.89 16.46 1.89
C LEU A 271 20.48 16.46 3.31
N LEU A 272 19.79 15.84 4.27
CA LEU A 272 20.22 15.84 5.67
C LEU A 272 20.98 14.57 6.00
N SER A 273 22.00 14.69 6.86
CA SER A 273 22.66 13.53 7.45
C SER A 273 21.72 12.79 8.41
N ASP A 274 21.98 11.52 8.69
CA ASP A 274 21.16 10.74 9.63
C ASP A 274 21.09 11.41 11.02
N ARG A 275 22.20 12.02 11.49
CA ARG A 275 22.21 12.79 12.76
C ARG A 275 21.24 13.97 12.75
N MET A 276 21.10 14.66 11.63
CA MET A 276 20.15 15.77 11.49
C MET A 276 18.70 15.27 11.45
N VAL A 277 18.45 14.18 10.73
CA VAL A 277 17.14 13.51 10.70
C VAL A 277 16.76 13.05 12.11
N ASP A 278 17.67 12.41 12.83
CA ASP A 278 17.47 12.00 14.22
C ASP A 278 17.17 13.20 15.15
N ALA A 279 17.87 14.32 14.96
CA ALA A 279 17.61 15.53 15.74
C ALA A 279 16.19 16.06 15.52
N VAL A 280 15.69 16.04 14.27
CA VAL A 280 14.31 16.40 13.94
C VAL A 280 13.33 15.46 14.66
N PHE A 281 13.55 14.15 14.61
CA PHE A 281 12.67 13.18 15.27
C PHE A 281 12.74 13.31 16.80
N ARG A 282 13.95 13.43 17.39
CA ARG A 282 14.10 13.65 18.84
C ARG A 282 13.31 14.88 19.30
N ARG A 283 13.48 16.02 18.63
CA ARG A 283 12.72 17.23 18.94
C ARG A 283 11.22 17.03 18.79
N ARG A 284 10.79 16.38 17.70
CA ARG A 284 9.36 16.16 17.41
C ARG A 284 8.68 15.24 18.41
N PHE A 285 9.37 14.18 18.81
CA PHE A 285 8.86 13.15 19.73
C PHE A 285 9.35 13.35 21.16
N GLY A 286 10.11 14.43 21.44
CA GLY A 286 10.65 14.78 22.74
C GLY A 286 11.49 13.68 23.36
N ILE A 287 12.30 13.05 22.54
CA ILE A 287 13.23 12.00 22.96
C ILE A 287 14.44 12.70 23.58
N VAL A 288 14.60 12.60 24.88
CA VAL A 288 15.72 13.12 25.65
C VAL A 288 16.48 11.96 26.29
N ARG A 289 17.76 12.17 26.60
CA ARG A 289 18.49 11.23 27.45
C ARG A 289 17.98 11.33 28.87
N GLU A 290 17.70 10.23 29.50
CA GLU A 290 17.54 10.17 30.94
C GLU A 290 18.91 10.45 31.58
N SER A 291 18.94 11.37 32.51
CA SER A 291 20.16 11.78 33.26
C SER A 291 20.53 10.73 34.30
#